data_92b126ef64f7c23f88c29be276f4847d
#
_entry.id   92b126ef64f7c23f88c29be276f4847d
#
_cell.length_a   1.000
_cell.length_b   1.000
_cell.length_c   1.000
_cell.angle_alpha   90.00
_cell.angle_beta   90.00
_cell.angle_gamma   90.00
#
_symmetry.space_group_name_H-M   'P 1'
#
loop_
_entity.id
_entity.type
_entity.pdbx_description
1 polymer ?
#
loop_
_entity_poly.entity_id
_entity_poly.type
_entity_poly.pdbx_seq_one_letter_code
_entity_poly.pdbx_strand_id
1 'polypeptide(L)'
;MDSISISERTGANYVMLEIAGTINSYTYTEFQKRAYALVKETNLVLDLSRVVNISSAGVGVLIAANEDAADAGYRLFIMNPAEIVRTAVEATGFREMFTIIHSLTEVL
;
A
#
# COMPACT_ATOMS: atom_id res chain seq x y z
N MET A 1 5.92 21.78 -0.25
CA MET A 1 6.50 20.89 0.77
C MET A 1 5.81 19.54 0.68
N ASP A 2 6.61 18.48 0.60
CA ASP A 2 6.04 17.14 0.49
C ASP A 2 5.50 16.67 1.84
N SER A 3 4.31 16.12 1.83
CA SER A 3 3.70 15.61 3.05
C SER A 3 2.92 14.34 2.74
N ILE A 4 2.69 13.55 3.78
CA ILE A 4 1.92 12.33 3.71
C ILE A 4 0.93 12.32 4.88
N SER A 5 -0.25 11.79 4.63
CA SER A 5 -1.27 11.60 5.66
C SER A 5 -1.66 10.13 5.64
N ILE A 6 -1.70 9.51 6.81
CA ILE A 6 -2.03 8.10 6.95
C ILE A 6 -3.14 7.95 7.97
N SER A 7 -4.27 7.38 7.55
CA SER A 7 -5.39 7.06 8.43
C SER A 7 -5.55 5.55 8.48
N GLU A 8 -5.93 5.02 9.63
CA GLU A 8 -6.05 3.58 9.83
C GLU A 8 -7.48 3.21 10.22
N ARG A 9 -8.00 2.16 9.59
CA ARG A 9 -9.32 1.60 9.92
C ARG A 9 -9.21 0.09 10.02
N THR A 10 -9.85 -0.48 11.03
CA THR A 10 -9.83 -1.94 11.26
C THR A 10 -11.15 -2.54 10.80
N GLY A 11 -11.07 -3.56 9.96
CA GLY A 11 -12.22 -4.36 9.55
C GLY A 11 -12.21 -5.71 10.24
N ALA A 12 -13.13 -6.60 9.81
CA ALA A 12 -13.28 -7.92 10.43
C ALA A 12 -12.05 -8.80 10.23
N ASN A 13 -11.42 -8.74 9.05
CA ASN A 13 -10.31 -9.60 8.69
C ASN A 13 -9.18 -8.84 8.00
N TYR A 14 -9.10 -7.53 8.22
CA TYR A 14 -8.09 -6.67 7.62
C TYR A 14 -7.90 -5.40 8.43
N VAL A 15 -6.79 -4.72 8.18
CA VAL A 15 -6.61 -3.32 8.55
C VAL A 15 -6.41 -2.55 7.25
N MET A 16 -7.02 -1.39 7.13
CA MET A 16 -6.87 -0.52 5.97
C MET A 16 -6.09 0.72 6.35
N LEU A 17 -5.07 1.05 5.55
CA LEU A 17 -4.38 2.33 5.62
C LEU A 17 -4.81 3.18 4.44
N GLU A 18 -5.36 4.36 4.74
CA GLU A 18 -5.69 5.35 3.73
C GLU A 18 -4.54 6.34 3.64
N ILE A 19 -3.86 6.37 2.51
CA ILE A 19 -2.67 7.19 2.30
C ILE A 19 -3.03 8.34 1.37
N ALA A 20 -2.70 9.57 1.80
CA ALA A 20 -2.90 10.75 0.96
C ALA A 20 -1.60 11.53 0.87
N GLY A 21 -1.37 12.19 -0.26
CA GLY A 21 -0.22 13.04 -0.46
C GLY A 21 0.89 12.37 -1.24
N THR A 22 2.12 12.67 -0.88
CA THR A 22 3.32 12.24 -1.62
C THR A 22 4.08 11.17 -0.84
N ILE A 23 4.40 10.06 -1.52
CA ILE A 23 5.24 9.00 -0.96
C ILE A 23 6.60 9.07 -1.66
N ASN A 24 7.61 9.58 -0.97
CA ASN A 24 8.96 9.70 -1.53
C ASN A 24 10.02 9.41 -0.47
N SER A 25 11.27 9.68 -0.78
CA SER A 25 12.39 9.39 0.12
C SER A 25 12.34 10.19 1.43
N TYR A 26 11.56 11.26 1.49
CA TYR A 26 11.42 12.07 2.71
C TYR A 26 10.21 11.66 3.56
N THR A 27 9.21 11.03 2.95
CA THR A 27 7.93 10.73 3.62
C THR A 27 7.69 9.24 3.84
N TYR A 28 8.45 8.36 3.19
CA TYR A 28 8.14 6.93 3.15
C TYR A 28 8.31 6.22 4.49
N THR A 29 9.11 6.76 5.40
CA THR A 29 9.46 6.08 6.65
C THR A 29 8.25 5.71 7.51
N GLU A 30 7.32 6.64 7.69
CA GLU A 30 6.10 6.38 8.47
C GLU A 30 5.23 5.31 7.82
N PHE A 31 5.07 5.41 6.51
CA PHE A 31 4.32 4.43 5.74
C PHE A 31 4.98 3.06 5.85
N GLN A 32 6.29 2.99 5.67
CA GLN A 32 7.06 1.75 5.76
C GLN A 32 6.87 1.07 7.12
N LYS A 33 7.03 1.82 8.21
CA LYS A 33 6.90 1.28 9.57
C LYS A 33 5.53 0.66 9.79
N ARG A 34 4.49 1.37 9.42
CA ARG A 34 3.11 0.92 9.67
C ARG A 34 2.75 -0.27 8.78
N ALA A 35 3.12 -0.21 7.50
CA ALA A 35 2.82 -1.29 6.58
C ALA A 35 3.55 -2.58 6.99
N TYR A 36 4.84 -2.49 7.30
CA TYR A 36 5.63 -3.66 7.68
C TYR A 36 5.15 -4.30 8.98
N ALA A 37 4.71 -3.50 9.93
CA ALA A 37 4.15 -4.03 11.18
C ALA A 37 2.85 -4.77 10.94
N LEU A 38 1.97 -4.19 10.12
CA LEU A 38 0.62 -4.73 9.90
C LEU A 38 0.62 -6.01 9.07
N VAL A 39 1.47 -6.11 8.05
CA VAL A 39 1.48 -7.31 7.19
C VAL A 39 1.88 -8.57 7.92
N LYS A 40 2.50 -8.46 9.08
CA LYS A 40 2.90 -9.60 9.92
C LYS A 40 1.78 -10.07 10.82
N GLU A 41 0.69 -9.31 10.93
CA GLU A 41 -0.38 -9.58 11.88
C GLU A 41 -1.74 -9.75 11.25
N THR A 42 -1.96 -9.22 10.04
CA THR A 42 -3.28 -9.21 9.43
C THR A 42 -3.16 -8.97 7.91
N ASN A 43 -4.26 -9.17 7.22
CA ASN A 43 -4.38 -8.71 5.83
C ASN A 43 -4.35 -7.19 5.83
N LEU A 44 -3.61 -6.61 4.91
CA LEU A 44 -3.47 -5.16 4.81
C LEU A 44 -4.10 -4.66 3.51
N VAL A 45 -4.98 -3.66 3.63
CA VAL A 45 -5.54 -2.95 2.48
C VAL A 45 -4.92 -1.56 2.45
N LEU A 46 -4.36 -1.20 1.31
CA LEU A 46 -3.81 0.13 1.09
C LEU A 46 -4.72 0.89 0.13
N ASP A 47 -5.43 1.88 0.64
CA ASP A 47 -6.21 2.80 -0.21
C ASP A 47 -5.25 3.89 -0.68
N LEU A 48 -4.89 3.83 -1.95
CA LEU A 48 -3.93 4.74 -2.57
C LEU A 48 -4.60 5.70 -3.55
N SER A 49 -5.91 5.91 -3.41
CA SER A 49 -6.68 6.78 -4.32
C SER A 49 -6.34 8.26 -4.17
N ARG A 50 -5.79 8.66 -3.03
CA ARG A 50 -5.44 10.05 -2.74
C ARG A 50 -3.94 10.33 -2.81
N VAL A 51 -3.17 9.40 -3.29
CA VAL A 51 -1.74 9.60 -3.50
C VAL A 51 -1.57 10.48 -4.73
N VAL A 52 -0.82 11.57 -4.60
CA VAL A 52 -0.60 12.52 -5.69
C VAL A 52 0.76 12.31 -6.36
N ASN A 53 1.69 11.65 -5.68
CA ASN A 53 2.98 11.29 -6.25
C ASN A 53 3.59 10.14 -5.48
N ILE A 54 4.36 9.29 -6.17
CA ILE A 54 5.06 8.18 -5.55
C ILE A 54 6.42 8.00 -6.23
N SER A 55 7.47 7.92 -5.41
CA SER A 55 8.83 7.71 -5.91
C SER A 55 9.19 6.22 -5.90
N SER A 56 10.37 5.90 -6.42
CA SER A 56 10.87 4.52 -6.37
C SER A 56 11.02 4.01 -4.94
N ALA A 57 11.30 4.89 -3.98
CA ALA A 57 11.34 4.50 -2.56
C ALA A 57 9.95 4.04 -2.09
N GLY A 58 8.90 4.75 -2.49
CA GLY A 58 7.52 4.36 -2.17
C GLY A 58 7.13 3.05 -2.82
N VAL A 59 7.46 2.87 -4.08
CA VAL A 59 7.18 1.62 -4.78
C VAL A 59 7.93 0.46 -4.12
N GLY A 60 9.17 0.71 -3.67
CA GLY A 60 9.95 -0.28 -2.95
C GLY A 60 9.26 -0.76 -1.68
N VAL A 61 8.59 0.13 -0.95
CA VAL A 61 7.80 -0.25 0.23
C VAL A 61 6.65 -1.17 -0.17
N LEU A 62 5.95 -0.86 -1.27
CA LEU A 62 4.84 -1.71 -1.74
C LEU A 62 5.33 -3.12 -2.05
N ILE A 63 6.44 -3.24 -2.74
CA ILE A 63 7.00 -4.54 -3.12
C ILE A 63 7.39 -5.33 -1.88
N ALA A 64 8.16 -4.72 -0.98
CA ALA A 64 8.64 -5.39 0.22
C ALA A 64 7.49 -5.78 1.15
N ALA A 65 6.50 -4.90 1.32
CA ALA A 65 5.34 -5.20 2.16
C ALA A 65 4.54 -6.36 1.58
N ASN A 66 4.40 -6.43 0.26
CA ASN A 66 3.69 -7.53 -0.38
C ASN A 66 4.39 -8.87 -0.15
N GLU A 67 5.71 -8.89 -0.25
CA GLU A 67 6.49 -10.09 0.01
C GLU A 67 6.41 -10.50 1.48
N ASP A 68 6.51 -9.55 2.39
CA ASP A 68 6.43 -9.81 3.82
C ASP A 68 5.04 -10.36 4.21
N ALA A 69 3.99 -9.85 3.60
CA ALA A 69 2.64 -10.36 3.84
C ALA A 69 2.54 -11.83 3.44
N ALA A 70 3.02 -12.16 2.26
CA ALA A 70 2.99 -13.55 1.77
C ALA A 70 3.78 -14.47 2.69
N ASP A 71 4.96 -14.04 3.15
CA ASP A 71 5.79 -14.82 4.06
C ASP A 71 5.09 -15.05 5.41
N ALA A 72 4.29 -14.11 5.87
CA ALA A 72 3.57 -14.21 7.12
C ALA A 72 2.23 -14.96 6.98
N GLY A 73 1.84 -15.32 5.76
CA GLY A 73 0.57 -16.03 5.51
C GLY A 73 -0.62 -15.09 5.37
N TYR A 74 -0.38 -13.81 5.14
CA TYR A 74 -1.42 -12.81 4.93
C TYR A 74 -1.38 -12.27 3.50
N ARG A 75 -2.29 -11.36 3.20
CA ARG A 75 -2.39 -10.75 1.88
C ARG A 75 -2.34 -9.23 1.96
N LEU A 76 -1.74 -8.64 0.95
CA LEU A 76 -1.74 -7.20 0.78
C LEU A 76 -2.61 -6.87 -0.44
N PHE A 77 -3.52 -5.91 -0.26
CA PHE A 77 -4.40 -5.44 -1.33
C PHE A 77 -4.13 -3.97 -1.58
N ILE A 78 -4.10 -3.58 -2.85
CA ILE A 78 -4.06 -2.18 -3.24
C ILE A 78 -5.45 -1.81 -3.73
N MET A 79 -6.11 -0.88 -3.05
CA MET A 79 -7.47 -0.49 -3.37
C MET A 79 -7.50 0.86 -4.08
N ASN A 80 -8.15 0.89 -5.23
CA ASN A 80 -8.38 2.11 -6.02
C ASN A 80 -7.14 2.98 -6.20
N PRO A 81 -6.00 2.43 -6.67
CA PRO A 81 -4.79 3.25 -6.81
C PRO A 81 -5.02 4.41 -7.77
N ALA A 82 -4.55 5.59 -7.39
CA ALA A 82 -4.51 6.73 -8.29
C ALA A 82 -3.69 6.36 -9.53
N GLU A 83 -3.95 7.04 -10.65
CA GLU A 83 -3.28 6.73 -11.90
C GLU A 83 -1.76 6.81 -11.78
N ILE A 84 -1.24 7.78 -11.03
CA ILE A 84 0.20 7.92 -10.83
C ILE A 84 0.79 6.68 -10.13
N VAL A 85 0.07 6.08 -9.19
CA VAL A 85 0.50 4.88 -8.50
C VAL A 85 0.45 3.69 -9.45
N ARG A 86 -0.65 3.57 -10.19
CA ARG A 86 -0.81 2.47 -11.16
C ARG A 86 0.32 2.49 -12.19
N THR A 87 0.63 3.66 -12.73
CA THR A 87 1.69 3.84 -13.70
C THR A 87 3.04 3.44 -13.11
N ALA A 88 3.33 3.86 -11.88
CA ALA A 88 4.58 3.55 -11.21
C ALA A 88 4.73 2.04 -10.98
N VAL A 89 3.65 1.37 -10.56
CA VAL A 89 3.65 -0.07 -10.33
C VAL A 89 3.84 -0.82 -11.66
N GLU A 90 3.16 -0.40 -12.71
CA GLU A 90 3.32 -1.04 -14.03
C GLU A 90 4.73 -0.86 -14.58
N ALA A 91 5.37 0.27 -14.31
CA ALA A 91 6.73 0.55 -14.77
C ALA A 91 7.77 -0.40 -14.14
N THR A 92 7.47 -1.01 -13.00
CA THR A 92 8.38 -1.97 -12.37
C THR A 92 8.46 -3.30 -13.10
N GLY A 93 7.46 -3.62 -13.91
CA GLY A 93 7.31 -4.95 -14.51
C GLY A 93 6.74 -5.99 -13.54
N PHE A 94 6.43 -5.60 -12.30
CA PHE A 94 5.90 -6.52 -11.27
C PHE A 94 4.44 -6.29 -10.96
N ARG A 95 3.69 -5.70 -11.87
CA ARG A 95 2.28 -5.38 -11.63
C ARG A 95 1.48 -6.62 -11.18
N GLU A 96 1.79 -7.79 -11.73
CA GLU A 96 1.03 -9.00 -11.46
C GLU A 96 1.24 -9.56 -10.06
N MET A 97 2.28 -9.12 -9.35
CA MET A 97 2.48 -9.56 -7.97
C MET A 97 1.46 -8.90 -7.01
N PHE A 98 0.84 -7.79 -7.43
CA PHE A 98 -0.08 -7.05 -6.59
C PHE A 98 -1.53 -7.43 -6.85
N THR A 99 -2.33 -7.52 -5.79
CA THR A 99 -3.77 -7.72 -5.88
C THR A 99 -4.44 -6.35 -5.79
N ILE A 100 -5.02 -5.90 -6.91
CA ILE A 100 -5.71 -4.62 -6.97
C ILE A 100 -7.20 -4.85 -6.83
N ILE A 101 -7.83 -4.14 -5.89
CA ILE A 101 -9.26 -4.25 -5.63
C ILE A 101 -9.93 -2.89 -5.76
N HIS A 102 -11.25 -2.89 -5.86
CA HIS A 102 -12.05 -1.66 -6.00
C HIS A 102 -12.97 -1.41 -4.81
N SER A 103 -13.17 -2.41 -3.97
CA SER A 103 -13.98 -2.26 -2.76
C SER A 103 -13.54 -3.26 -1.71
N LEU A 104 -13.87 -2.97 -0.45
CA LEU A 104 -13.50 -3.83 0.68
C LEU A 104 -14.22 -5.18 0.65
N THR A 105 -15.30 -5.32 -0.10
CA THR A 105 -15.97 -6.61 -0.25
C THR A 105 -15.10 -7.66 -0.94
N GLU A 106 -14.08 -7.22 -1.67
CA GLU A 106 -13.17 -8.13 -2.37
C GLU A 106 -12.11 -8.74 -1.44
N VAL A 107 -12.04 -8.29 -0.19
CA VAL A 107 -11.05 -8.81 0.78
C VAL A 107 -11.49 -10.14 1.39
N LEU A 108 -12.72 -10.51 1.23
CA LEU A 108 -13.32 -11.71 1.84
C LEU A 108 -12.66 -13.02 1.42
#